data_710694f8b2162ad00918b2ceb6031f8d
#
_entry.id   710694f8b2162ad00918b2ceb6031f8d
#
_cell.length_a   1.000
_cell.length_b   1.000
_cell.length_c   1.000
_cell.angle_alpha   90.00
_cell.angle_beta   90.00
_cell.angle_gamma   90.00
#
_symmetry.space_group_name_H-M   'P 1'
#
loop_
_entity.id
_entity.type
_entity.pdbx_description
1 polymer ?
#
loop_
_entity_poly.entity_id
_entity_poly.type
_entity_poly.pdbx_seq_one_letter_code
_entity_poly.pdbx_strand_id
1 'polypeptide(L)'
;MFRELSKVKPEYKYWIHLARFDVTETIDGSFKLMETNCDCPGAILWVSYIKQIYEDLDIFKEISSKYEINAQATDDPRLFIKSLIDVYKEVTGKNQDPNIGFLSSEYHPVLTDLDLLEKLAASMGLSAKHIPIQKLQSVENLPGWDNKPLQMAFHKFDAFIDENDQFKYCLYEESVSEVEEYWNGLKNNQFIYVNSFPSAMVAENKRILYLLKDKHIQSFFSEKQKEAIDMLIPETFSLTSQKLDQVKEVINNKDQYVLKRVIDTRGRGVILGKFCPADLWSKHVNQAIDKPFIIQKYIDQSKKIIINPNVDPTQISVYQSLALYLIKGKASGLLCRSSIDPITNVGKRGAVQPAYIISEREI
;
A
#
# COMPACT_ATOMS: atom_id res chain seq x y z
N MET A 1 18.48 1.14 15.02
CA MET A 1 17.33 0.21 14.81
C MET A 1 17.13 -0.16 13.33
N PHE A 2 16.90 0.76 12.39
CA PHE A 2 16.59 0.45 10.96
C PHE A 2 17.59 -0.50 10.27
N ARG A 3 18.91 -0.24 10.38
CA ARG A 3 19.92 -1.14 9.80
C ARG A 3 19.85 -2.56 10.37
N GLU A 4 19.41 -2.72 11.58
CA GLU A 4 19.23 -4.01 12.20
C GLU A 4 17.92 -4.67 11.76
N LEU A 5 16.81 -3.91 11.63
CA LEU A 5 15.55 -4.40 11.07
C LEU A 5 15.72 -4.96 9.66
N SER A 6 16.52 -4.30 8.82
CA SER A 6 16.79 -4.77 7.46
C SER A 6 17.56 -6.10 7.39
N LYS A 7 18.17 -6.52 8.51
CA LYS A 7 18.88 -7.81 8.62
C LYS A 7 17.99 -8.91 9.17
N VAL A 8 16.87 -8.58 9.80
CA VAL A 8 15.92 -9.57 10.33
C VAL A 8 15.20 -10.22 9.15
N LYS A 9 15.48 -11.49 8.93
CA LYS A 9 14.90 -12.28 7.84
C LYS A 9 13.88 -13.24 8.41
N PRO A 10 12.66 -13.28 7.87
CA PRO A 10 11.70 -14.30 8.27
C PRO A 10 12.20 -15.68 7.82
N GLU A 11 12.00 -16.68 8.66
CA GLU A 11 12.36 -18.07 8.36
C GLU A 11 11.32 -18.79 7.48
N TYR A 12 10.33 -18.07 6.96
CA TYR A 12 9.23 -18.62 6.17
C TYR A 12 9.21 -18.08 4.73
N LYS A 13 8.51 -18.79 3.85
CA LYS A 13 8.55 -18.60 2.39
C LYS A 13 8.04 -17.25 1.90
N TYR A 14 7.00 -16.68 2.52
CA TYR A 14 6.37 -15.46 2.04
C TYR A 14 6.87 -14.24 2.81
N TRP A 15 7.59 -13.36 2.13
CA TRP A 15 8.14 -12.15 2.74
C TRP A 15 7.17 -10.96 2.65
N ILE A 16 6.30 -10.97 1.63
CA ILE A 16 5.20 -10.01 1.48
C ILE A 16 3.90 -10.80 1.36
N HIS A 17 3.02 -10.64 2.32
CA HIS A 17 1.73 -11.32 2.38
C HIS A 17 0.60 -10.45 1.90
N LEU A 18 0.66 -9.16 2.24
CA LEU A 18 -0.31 -8.15 1.89
C LEU A 18 0.38 -7.07 1.06
N ALA A 19 -0.12 -6.84 -0.15
CA ALA A 19 0.29 -5.72 -0.97
C ALA A 19 -0.94 -4.98 -1.50
N ARG A 20 -0.76 -3.70 -1.83
CA ARG A 20 -1.72 -2.90 -2.54
C ARG A 20 -1.03 -2.21 -3.71
N PHE A 21 -1.54 -2.43 -4.90
CA PHE A 21 -1.07 -1.76 -6.10
C PHE A 21 -2.04 -0.63 -6.44
N ASP A 22 -1.52 0.57 -6.52
CA ASP A 22 -2.30 1.73 -6.91
C ASP A 22 -2.17 1.91 -8.42
N VAL A 23 -3.27 1.64 -9.14
CA VAL A 23 -3.33 1.71 -10.60
C VAL A 23 -4.31 2.78 -11.05
N THR A 24 -4.08 3.35 -12.23
CA THR A 24 -5.00 4.31 -12.84
C THR A 24 -5.31 3.90 -14.26
N GLU A 25 -6.54 4.16 -14.70
CA GLU A 25 -6.94 4.02 -16.10
C GLU A 25 -6.45 5.24 -16.90
N THR A 26 -5.88 4.99 -18.04
CA THR A 26 -5.44 6.01 -18.99
C THR A 26 -6.56 6.39 -19.97
N ILE A 27 -6.39 7.48 -20.69
CA ILE A 27 -7.39 7.94 -21.68
C ILE A 27 -7.62 6.94 -22.81
N ASP A 28 -6.67 6.04 -23.09
CA ASP A 28 -6.79 4.96 -24.08
C ASP A 28 -7.39 3.66 -23.51
N GLY A 29 -7.84 3.68 -22.25
CA GLY A 29 -8.46 2.54 -21.56
C GLY A 29 -7.47 1.52 -21.02
N SER A 30 -6.15 1.73 -21.16
CA SER A 30 -5.16 0.87 -20.51
C SER A 30 -5.00 1.22 -19.02
N PHE A 31 -4.40 0.31 -18.26
CA PHE A 31 -4.09 0.56 -16.85
C PHE A 31 -2.60 0.76 -16.63
N LYS A 32 -2.24 1.68 -15.74
CA LYS A 32 -0.84 1.91 -15.35
C LYS A 32 -0.68 1.86 -13.83
N LEU A 33 0.40 1.20 -13.40
CA LEU A 33 0.82 1.09 -12.00
C LEU A 33 1.54 2.36 -11.58
N MET A 34 0.99 3.04 -10.59
CA MET A 34 1.51 4.32 -10.09
C MET A 34 2.48 4.13 -8.93
N GLU A 35 2.19 3.18 -8.05
CA GLU A 35 3.02 2.81 -6.90
C GLU A 35 2.60 1.44 -6.33
N THR A 36 3.52 0.84 -5.58
CA THR A 36 3.29 -0.36 -4.78
C THR A 36 3.30 0.03 -3.31
N ASN A 37 2.38 -0.53 -2.53
CA ASN A 37 2.30 -0.39 -1.09
C ASN A 37 2.45 -1.79 -0.48
N CYS A 38 3.61 -2.06 0.10
CA CYS A 38 4.00 -3.40 0.55
C CYS A 38 4.51 -3.45 2.00
N ASP A 39 4.59 -2.30 2.67
CA ASP A 39 4.92 -2.26 4.10
C ASP A 39 3.67 -2.58 4.93
N CYS A 40 2.75 -1.64 5.03
CA CYS A 40 1.51 -1.81 5.78
C CYS A 40 0.31 -1.20 5.04
N PRO A 41 -0.09 -1.75 3.86
CA PRO A 41 -1.17 -1.17 3.07
C PRO A 41 -2.46 -1.10 3.89
N GLY A 42 -2.99 0.12 4.05
CA GLY A 42 -4.21 0.37 4.80
C GLY A 42 -5.48 0.10 4.01
N ALA A 43 -6.63 0.22 4.69
CA ALA A 43 -7.97 0.20 4.14
C ALA A 43 -8.46 -1.15 3.55
N ILE A 44 -7.81 -2.27 3.85
CA ILE A 44 -8.26 -3.58 3.34
C ILE A 44 -9.66 -3.94 3.84
N LEU A 45 -10.01 -3.61 5.08
CA LEU A 45 -11.35 -3.83 5.62
C LEU A 45 -12.41 -2.92 4.99
N TRP A 46 -12.00 -1.74 4.52
CA TRP A 46 -12.93 -0.78 3.93
C TRP A 46 -13.53 -1.29 2.62
N VAL A 47 -12.85 -2.22 1.94
CA VAL A 47 -13.38 -2.81 0.70
C VAL A 47 -14.75 -3.42 0.93
N SER A 48 -14.88 -4.34 1.90
CA SER A 48 -16.14 -5.00 2.21
C SER A 48 -17.16 -4.07 2.87
N TYR A 49 -16.75 -3.25 3.84
CA TYR A 49 -17.67 -2.37 4.54
C TYR A 49 -18.29 -1.30 3.63
N ILE A 50 -17.50 -0.71 2.71
CA ILE A 50 -18.03 0.25 1.76
C ILE A 50 -18.98 -0.44 0.77
N LYS A 51 -18.67 -1.66 0.31
CA LYS A 51 -19.57 -2.44 -0.52
C LYS A 51 -20.90 -2.67 0.17
N GLN A 52 -20.91 -3.14 1.41
CA GLN A 52 -22.14 -3.36 2.19
C GLN A 52 -23.01 -2.11 2.25
N ILE A 53 -22.42 -0.92 2.47
CA ILE A 53 -23.18 0.34 2.48
C ILE A 53 -23.80 0.61 1.10
N TYR A 54 -23.08 0.33 0.01
CA TYR A 54 -23.59 0.61 -1.34
C TYR A 54 -24.61 -0.44 -1.80
N GLU A 55 -24.51 -1.68 -1.35
CA GLU A 55 -25.42 -2.78 -1.68
C GLU A 55 -26.85 -2.56 -1.12
N ASP A 56 -26.96 -1.76 -0.06
CA ASP A 56 -28.25 -1.36 0.50
C ASP A 56 -28.95 -0.26 -0.33
N LEU A 57 -28.25 0.39 -1.27
CA LEU A 57 -28.80 1.47 -2.09
C LEU A 57 -29.63 0.92 -3.25
N ASP A 58 -30.72 1.62 -3.58
CA ASP A 58 -31.61 1.23 -4.68
C ASP A 58 -30.91 1.21 -6.04
N ILE A 59 -29.95 2.12 -6.27
CA ILE A 59 -29.13 2.14 -7.49
C ILE A 59 -28.34 0.84 -7.65
N PHE A 60 -27.85 0.24 -6.56
CA PHE A 60 -27.14 -1.03 -6.63
C PHE A 60 -28.09 -2.17 -7.03
N LYS A 61 -29.30 -2.18 -6.50
CA LYS A 61 -30.34 -3.16 -6.88
C LYS A 61 -30.67 -3.06 -8.37
N GLU A 62 -30.73 -1.86 -8.90
CA GLU A 62 -30.95 -1.65 -10.35
C GLU A 62 -29.77 -2.18 -11.17
N ILE A 63 -28.52 -1.88 -10.78
CA ILE A 63 -27.32 -2.37 -11.46
C ILE A 63 -27.26 -3.89 -11.41
N SER A 64 -27.47 -4.49 -10.25
CA SER A 64 -27.43 -5.94 -10.06
C SER A 64 -28.57 -6.69 -10.77
N SER A 65 -29.64 -6.00 -11.15
CA SER A 65 -30.68 -6.58 -12.01
C SER A 65 -30.25 -6.70 -13.48
N LYS A 66 -29.33 -5.83 -13.94
CA LYS A 66 -28.87 -5.76 -15.33
C LYS A 66 -27.56 -6.52 -15.57
N TYR A 67 -26.70 -6.55 -14.56
CA TYR A 67 -25.37 -7.12 -14.65
C TYR A 67 -25.15 -8.20 -13.59
N GLU A 68 -24.31 -9.16 -13.91
CA GLU A 68 -23.78 -10.11 -12.92
C GLU A 68 -22.65 -9.42 -12.17
N ILE A 69 -22.70 -9.43 -10.83
CA ILE A 69 -21.66 -8.91 -9.96
C ILE A 69 -20.73 -10.06 -9.58
N ASN A 70 -19.51 -10.00 -10.08
CA ASN A 70 -18.50 -11.02 -9.78
C ASN A 70 -17.94 -10.83 -8.37
N ALA A 71 -18.05 -11.87 -7.55
CA ALA A 71 -17.53 -11.86 -6.19
C ALA A 71 -16.01 -11.68 -6.17
N GLN A 72 -15.51 -10.89 -5.22
CA GLN A 72 -14.09 -10.71 -4.95
C GLN A 72 -13.77 -11.28 -3.56
N ALA A 73 -12.55 -11.76 -3.38
CA ALA A 73 -12.16 -12.38 -2.11
C ALA A 73 -12.26 -11.41 -0.91
N THR A 74 -12.05 -10.10 -1.14
CA THR A 74 -12.20 -9.04 -0.12
C THR A 74 -13.65 -8.70 0.23
N ASP A 75 -14.65 -9.32 -0.42
CA ASP A 75 -16.04 -9.17 -0.01
C ASP A 75 -16.30 -9.84 1.35
N ASP A 76 -15.49 -10.84 1.72
CA ASP A 76 -15.42 -11.33 3.10
C ASP A 76 -14.46 -10.44 3.92
N PRO A 77 -14.96 -9.62 4.87
CA PRO A 77 -14.12 -8.76 5.71
C PRO A 77 -13.09 -9.55 6.54
N ARG A 78 -13.36 -10.83 6.79
CA ARG A 78 -12.49 -11.71 7.58
C ARG A 78 -11.28 -12.24 6.81
N LEU A 79 -11.24 -12.04 5.48
CA LEU A 79 -10.20 -12.60 4.60
C LEU A 79 -8.78 -12.31 5.10
N PHE A 80 -8.52 -11.08 5.51
CA PHE A 80 -7.19 -10.70 5.95
C PHE A 80 -6.79 -11.44 7.23
N ILE A 81 -7.65 -11.49 8.24
CA ILE A 81 -7.39 -12.22 9.49
C ILE A 81 -7.22 -13.72 9.21
N LYS A 82 -8.08 -14.31 8.38
CA LYS A 82 -7.92 -15.72 7.95
C LYS A 82 -6.56 -15.94 7.31
N SER A 83 -6.09 -15.02 6.47
CA SER A 83 -4.78 -15.14 5.82
C SER A 83 -3.61 -15.11 6.82
N LEU A 84 -3.71 -14.34 7.92
CA LEU A 84 -2.73 -14.37 9.00
C LEU A 84 -2.71 -15.72 9.72
N ILE A 85 -3.88 -16.27 10.01
CA ILE A 85 -4.02 -17.60 10.64
C ILE A 85 -3.43 -18.67 9.73
N ASP A 86 -3.71 -18.62 8.43
CA ASP A 86 -3.19 -19.59 7.46
C ASP A 86 -1.66 -19.54 7.40
N VAL A 87 -1.06 -18.34 7.43
CA VAL A 87 0.40 -18.17 7.50
C VAL A 87 0.96 -18.80 8.77
N TYR A 88 0.34 -18.53 9.92
CA TYR A 88 0.77 -19.11 11.18
C TYR A 88 0.74 -20.64 11.15
N LYS A 89 -0.36 -21.24 10.68
CA LYS A 89 -0.52 -22.67 10.55
C LYS A 89 0.46 -23.29 9.56
N GLU A 90 0.69 -22.63 8.43
CA GLU A 90 1.64 -23.07 7.41
C GLU A 90 3.09 -23.07 7.93
N VAL A 91 3.48 -22.03 8.67
CA VAL A 91 4.83 -21.89 9.20
C VAL A 91 5.10 -22.82 10.39
N THR A 92 4.13 -22.95 11.30
CA THR A 92 4.34 -23.70 12.55
C THR A 92 3.93 -25.16 12.47
N GLY A 93 3.11 -25.54 11.49
CA GLY A 93 2.45 -26.85 11.44
C GLY A 93 1.37 -27.07 12.51
N LYS A 94 1.03 -26.05 13.30
CA LYS A 94 0.03 -26.12 14.38
C LYS A 94 -1.38 -25.89 13.83
N ASN A 95 -2.38 -26.62 14.31
CA ASN A 95 -3.78 -26.43 13.92
C ASN A 95 -4.54 -25.40 14.75
N GLN A 96 -4.02 -25.03 15.92
CA GLN A 96 -4.64 -24.02 16.79
C GLN A 96 -4.48 -22.61 16.20
N ASP A 97 -5.45 -21.74 16.48
CA ASP A 97 -5.38 -20.35 16.09
C ASP A 97 -4.38 -19.58 16.97
N PRO A 98 -3.61 -18.66 16.41
CA PRO A 98 -2.61 -17.91 17.17
C PRO A 98 -3.21 -16.76 17.99
N ASN A 99 -2.49 -16.32 19.03
CA ASN A 99 -2.67 -14.98 19.59
C ASN A 99 -2.12 -13.96 18.61
N ILE A 100 -2.96 -13.04 18.13
CA ILE A 100 -2.63 -12.09 17.05
C ILE A 100 -2.41 -10.69 17.64
N GLY A 101 -1.24 -10.12 17.42
CA GLY A 101 -0.96 -8.71 17.70
C GLY A 101 -1.09 -7.84 16.46
N PHE A 102 -1.98 -6.85 16.50
CA PHE A 102 -1.99 -5.76 15.54
C PHE A 102 -1.12 -4.64 16.10
N LEU A 103 0.13 -4.58 15.64
CA LEU A 103 1.17 -3.79 16.28
C LEU A 103 1.32 -2.40 15.66
N SER A 104 1.40 -1.40 16.52
CA SER A 104 1.67 -0.01 16.17
C SER A 104 2.76 0.57 17.07
N SER A 105 3.14 1.83 16.82
CA SER A 105 3.90 2.65 17.76
C SER A 105 2.96 3.62 18.50
N GLU A 106 3.26 3.99 19.74
CA GLU A 106 2.56 5.07 20.45
C GLU A 106 2.64 6.41 19.71
N TYR A 107 3.65 6.59 18.86
CA TYR A 107 3.84 7.78 18.04
C TYR A 107 3.08 7.75 16.70
N HIS A 108 2.31 6.69 16.42
CA HIS A 108 1.57 6.57 15.17
C HIS A 108 0.21 7.29 15.25
N PRO A 109 -0.06 8.24 14.34
CA PRO A 109 -1.22 9.14 14.51
C PRO A 109 -2.58 8.55 14.11
N VAL A 110 -2.63 7.39 13.42
CA VAL A 110 -3.89 6.81 12.89
C VAL A 110 -3.94 5.31 13.12
N LEU A 111 -4.79 4.90 14.05
CA LEU A 111 -4.88 3.51 14.53
C LEU A 111 -6.22 2.84 14.21
N THR A 112 -7.18 3.56 13.62
CA THR A 112 -8.56 3.08 13.37
C THR A 112 -8.64 1.74 12.64
N ASP A 113 -7.74 1.50 11.68
CA ASP A 113 -7.71 0.22 10.94
C ASP A 113 -7.38 -0.95 11.87
N LEU A 114 -6.46 -0.75 12.84
CA LEU A 114 -6.03 -1.80 13.77
C LEU A 114 -7.10 -2.09 14.82
N ASP A 115 -7.80 -1.05 15.31
CA ASP A 115 -8.95 -1.20 16.22
C ASP A 115 -10.10 -1.98 15.56
N LEU A 116 -10.34 -1.75 14.28
CA LEU A 116 -11.34 -2.48 13.51
C LEU A 116 -10.93 -3.95 13.31
N LEU A 117 -9.65 -4.21 13.05
CA LEU A 117 -9.13 -5.58 12.97
C LEU A 117 -9.26 -6.33 14.29
N GLU A 118 -8.96 -5.68 15.42
CA GLU A 118 -9.16 -6.28 16.76
C GLU A 118 -10.62 -6.65 17.00
N LYS A 119 -11.55 -5.72 16.75
CA LYS A 119 -13.00 -5.96 16.91
C LYS A 119 -13.49 -7.09 16.02
N LEU A 120 -13.03 -7.13 14.77
CA LEU A 120 -13.39 -8.18 13.84
C LEU A 120 -12.83 -9.54 14.29
N ALA A 121 -11.57 -9.60 14.73
CA ALA A 121 -10.98 -10.83 15.26
C ALA A 121 -11.73 -11.33 16.50
N ALA A 122 -12.11 -10.43 17.41
CA ALA A 122 -12.93 -10.76 18.58
C ALA A 122 -14.28 -11.35 18.17
N SER A 123 -14.94 -10.81 17.13
CA SER A 123 -16.20 -11.35 16.60
C SER A 123 -16.06 -12.75 15.99
N MET A 124 -14.84 -13.11 15.58
CA MET A 124 -14.48 -14.46 15.09
C MET A 124 -14.11 -15.43 16.24
N GLY A 125 -14.14 -14.99 17.50
CA GLY A 125 -13.74 -15.80 18.66
C GLY A 125 -12.22 -15.93 18.83
N LEU A 126 -11.43 -15.08 18.17
CA LEU A 126 -9.97 -15.13 18.21
C LEU A 126 -9.38 -14.31 19.34
N SER A 127 -8.23 -14.75 19.84
CA SER A 127 -7.40 -13.93 20.74
C SER A 127 -6.57 -12.95 19.91
N ALA A 128 -6.98 -11.69 19.88
CA ALA A 128 -6.28 -10.64 19.15
C ALA A 128 -6.30 -9.34 19.93
N LYS A 129 -5.29 -8.49 19.73
CA LYS A 129 -5.21 -7.16 20.37
C LYS A 129 -4.47 -6.18 19.48
N HIS A 130 -5.01 -4.96 19.37
CA HIS A 130 -4.25 -3.82 18.91
C HIS A 130 -3.40 -3.31 20.09
N ILE A 131 -2.10 -3.28 19.90
CA ILE A 131 -1.18 -2.91 20.97
C ILE A 131 0.03 -2.14 20.44
N PRO A 132 0.35 -0.98 20.99
CA PRO A 132 1.63 -0.34 20.76
C PRO A 132 2.78 -1.22 21.25
N ILE A 133 3.85 -1.31 20.46
CA ILE A 133 4.99 -2.18 20.79
C ILE A 133 5.65 -1.85 22.13
N GLN A 134 5.55 -0.61 22.59
CA GLN A 134 6.01 -0.15 23.90
C GLN A 134 5.22 -0.77 25.08
N LYS A 135 4.03 -1.32 24.81
CA LYS A 135 3.16 -1.92 25.84
C LYS A 135 3.26 -3.45 25.87
N LEU A 136 4.09 -4.04 25.00
CA LEU A 136 4.37 -5.47 25.08
C LEU A 136 5.11 -5.79 26.40
N GLN A 137 4.76 -6.91 26.97
CA GLN A 137 5.30 -7.41 28.24
C GLN A 137 5.94 -8.78 28.00
N SER A 138 6.84 -9.17 28.89
CA SER A 138 7.35 -10.54 28.89
C SER A 138 6.29 -11.49 29.45
N VAL A 139 5.87 -12.45 28.64
CA VAL A 139 4.93 -13.52 28.98
C VAL A 139 5.62 -14.84 28.66
N GLU A 140 5.96 -15.63 29.71
CA GLU A 140 6.68 -16.91 29.52
C GLU A 140 7.99 -16.75 28.71
N ASN A 141 8.71 -15.65 28.90
CA ASN A 141 9.90 -15.24 28.16
C ASN A 141 9.67 -14.93 26.65
N LEU A 142 8.45 -14.65 26.27
CA LEU A 142 8.04 -14.22 24.93
C LEU A 142 7.38 -12.84 25.02
N PRO A 143 7.46 -11.99 23.97
CA PRO A 143 6.62 -10.79 23.93
C PRO A 143 5.14 -11.16 23.99
N GLY A 144 4.34 -10.36 24.69
CA GLY A 144 2.91 -10.66 24.82
C GLY A 144 2.14 -9.57 25.55
N TRP A 145 0.91 -9.90 25.94
CA TRP A 145 -0.01 -9.04 26.69
C TRP A 145 -1.01 -9.88 27.50
N ASP A 146 -1.48 -9.39 28.63
CA ASP A 146 -2.54 -10.02 29.43
C ASP A 146 -2.33 -11.54 29.62
N ASN A 147 -1.12 -11.97 29.95
CA ASN A 147 -0.68 -13.38 30.06
C ASN A 147 -0.83 -14.23 28.78
N LYS A 148 -0.86 -13.59 27.61
CA LYS A 148 -0.92 -14.26 26.32
C LYS A 148 0.35 -13.94 25.52
N PRO A 149 1.14 -14.96 25.14
CA PRO A 149 2.31 -14.73 24.28
C PRO A 149 1.87 -14.34 22.87
N LEU A 150 2.58 -13.37 22.28
CA LEU A 150 2.42 -12.97 20.89
C LEU A 150 2.91 -14.10 19.98
N GLN A 151 2.08 -14.56 19.07
CA GLN A 151 2.41 -15.65 18.15
C GLN A 151 2.40 -15.24 16.68
N MET A 152 1.49 -14.33 16.34
CA MET A 152 1.35 -13.76 14.99
C MET A 152 1.22 -12.25 15.09
N ALA A 153 1.94 -11.50 14.27
CA ALA A 153 1.89 -10.05 14.24
C ALA A 153 1.60 -9.50 12.83
N PHE A 154 0.78 -8.46 12.79
CA PHE A 154 0.69 -7.54 11.67
C PHE A 154 1.20 -6.18 12.12
N HIS A 155 2.21 -5.66 11.43
CA HIS A 155 2.82 -4.38 11.75
C HIS A 155 2.16 -3.25 10.96
N LYS A 156 1.95 -2.11 11.61
CA LYS A 156 1.54 -0.88 10.93
C LYS A 156 2.42 0.29 11.38
N PHE A 157 3.49 0.48 10.63
CA PHE A 157 4.46 1.54 10.86
C PHE A 157 4.64 2.37 9.58
N ASP A 158 4.61 3.69 9.70
CA ASP A 158 4.83 4.58 8.55
C ASP A 158 6.33 4.76 8.27
N ALA A 159 6.69 4.78 6.99
CA ALA A 159 8.02 5.13 6.50
C ALA A 159 7.93 6.36 5.59
N PHE A 160 8.92 7.27 5.69
CA PHE A 160 8.99 8.45 4.84
C PHE A 160 10.43 8.98 4.75
N ILE A 161 10.66 9.89 3.81
CA ILE A 161 11.91 10.66 3.74
C ILE A 161 11.60 12.08 4.22
N ASP A 162 12.34 12.57 5.22
CA ASP A 162 12.15 13.89 5.79
C ASP A 162 12.69 15.02 4.89
N GLU A 163 12.57 16.27 5.35
CA GLU A 163 13.02 17.47 4.65
C GLU A 163 14.55 17.54 4.44
N ASN A 164 15.31 16.80 5.24
CA ASN A 164 16.76 16.69 5.15
C ASN A 164 17.23 15.50 4.30
N ASP A 165 16.32 14.90 3.51
CA ASP A 165 16.54 13.68 2.71
C ASP A 165 16.96 12.45 3.55
N GLN A 166 16.62 12.45 4.85
CA GLN A 166 16.86 11.31 5.73
C GLN A 166 15.65 10.37 5.73
N PHE A 167 15.91 9.09 5.58
CA PHE A 167 14.89 8.06 5.75
C PHE A 167 14.45 8.02 7.21
N LYS A 168 13.15 8.14 7.42
CA LYS A 168 12.49 8.02 8.72
C LYS A 168 11.50 6.86 8.67
N TYR A 169 11.46 6.18 9.77
CA TYR A 169 10.50 5.11 10.03
C TYR A 169 9.97 5.34 11.43
N CYS A 170 8.70 5.13 11.70
CA CYS A 170 8.17 5.49 13.03
C CYS A 170 8.90 4.81 14.20
N LEU A 171 9.57 3.68 13.95
CA LEU A 171 10.44 3.00 14.92
C LEU A 171 11.79 3.71 15.17
N TYR A 172 12.09 4.81 14.47
CA TYR A 172 13.36 5.52 14.65
C TYR A 172 13.40 6.41 15.88
N GLU A 173 12.24 6.92 16.27
CA GLU A 173 12.10 7.82 17.42
C GLU A 173 12.14 7.07 18.72
N GLU A 174 12.15 5.73 18.66
CA GLU A 174 12.14 4.84 19.81
C GLU A 174 13.55 4.35 20.14
N SER A 175 13.91 4.44 21.42
CA SER A 175 15.11 3.74 21.92
C SER A 175 14.83 2.23 21.98
N VAL A 176 15.86 1.40 21.79
CA VAL A 176 15.71 -0.06 21.92
C VAL A 176 15.17 -0.45 23.31
N SER A 177 15.52 0.33 24.35
CA SER A 177 15.05 0.09 25.73
C SER A 177 13.55 0.33 25.91
N GLU A 178 12.91 1.18 25.10
CA GLU A 178 11.46 1.42 25.17
C GLU A 178 10.64 0.30 24.52
N VAL A 179 11.27 -0.49 23.64
CA VAL A 179 10.63 -1.56 22.87
C VAL A 179 11.39 -2.90 23.02
N GLU A 180 11.99 -3.13 24.17
CA GLU A 180 12.90 -4.24 24.41
C GLU A 180 12.26 -5.60 24.13
N GLU A 181 11.05 -5.84 24.62
CA GLU A 181 10.32 -7.10 24.43
C GLU A 181 10.04 -7.35 22.94
N TYR A 182 9.55 -6.33 22.22
CA TYR A 182 9.33 -6.41 20.79
C TYR A 182 10.62 -6.71 20.03
N TRP A 183 11.69 -5.96 20.37
CA TRP A 183 12.98 -6.07 19.68
C TRP A 183 13.64 -7.44 19.87
N ASN A 184 13.61 -7.93 21.10
CA ASN A 184 14.15 -9.26 21.42
C ASN A 184 13.35 -10.37 20.74
N GLY A 185 12.01 -10.27 20.76
CA GLY A 185 11.13 -11.20 20.09
C GLY A 185 11.37 -11.27 18.58
N LEU A 186 11.53 -10.10 17.96
CA LEU A 186 11.79 -9.98 16.52
C LEU A 186 13.15 -10.60 16.13
N LYS A 187 14.21 -10.28 16.87
CA LYS A 187 15.57 -10.79 16.61
C LYS A 187 15.71 -12.30 16.79
N ASN A 188 14.94 -12.84 17.72
CA ASN A 188 15.00 -14.25 18.08
C ASN A 188 13.91 -15.09 17.38
N ASN A 189 13.18 -14.51 16.39
CA ASN A 189 12.08 -15.16 15.67
C ASN A 189 11.04 -15.79 16.61
N GLN A 190 10.70 -15.09 17.72
CA GLN A 190 9.79 -15.58 18.74
C GLN A 190 8.32 -15.47 18.35
N PHE A 191 8.02 -14.73 17.29
CA PHE A 191 6.69 -14.65 16.68
C PHE A 191 6.80 -14.51 15.16
N ILE A 192 5.75 -14.89 14.46
CA ILE A 192 5.63 -14.70 13.00
C ILE A 192 5.07 -13.31 12.75
N TYR A 193 5.56 -12.62 11.73
CA TYR A 193 5.09 -11.27 11.40
C TYR A 193 4.94 -11.08 9.89
N VAL A 194 4.03 -10.21 9.49
CA VAL A 194 3.79 -9.77 8.12
C VAL A 194 3.55 -8.25 8.08
N ASN A 195 4.06 -7.52 7.08
CA ASN A 195 5.03 -8.01 6.08
C ASN A 195 6.45 -7.98 6.66
N SER A 196 7.41 -8.65 6.00
CA SER A 196 8.80 -8.61 6.45
C SER A 196 9.43 -7.24 6.17
N PHE A 197 10.20 -6.71 7.10
CA PHE A 197 10.82 -5.39 6.95
C PHE A 197 11.72 -5.26 5.73
N PRO A 198 12.67 -6.20 5.44
CA PRO A 198 13.55 -6.05 4.28
C PRO A 198 12.77 -6.01 2.97
N SER A 199 11.76 -6.87 2.82
CA SER A 199 10.97 -6.96 1.60
C SER A 199 10.02 -5.80 1.44
N ALA A 200 9.36 -5.40 2.53
CA ALA A 200 8.49 -4.24 2.54
C ALA A 200 9.26 -2.99 2.10
N MET A 201 10.45 -2.76 2.65
CA MET A 201 11.27 -1.61 2.31
C MET A 201 11.74 -1.58 0.87
N VAL A 202 12.01 -2.73 0.26
CA VAL A 202 12.38 -2.82 -1.16
C VAL A 202 11.16 -2.60 -2.04
N ALA A 203 10.04 -3.25 -1.72
CA ALA A 203 8.85 -3.23 -2.55
C ALA A 203 8.00 -1.94 -2.35
N GLU A 204 8.11 -1.27 -1.21
CA GLU A 204 7.50 0.06 -0.97
C GLU A 204 8.28 1.18 -1.67
N ASN A 205 9.57 0.97 -1.93
CA ASN A 205 10.42 1.95 -2.58
C ASN A 205 10.07 2.08 -4.06
N LYS A 206 9.67 3.26 -4.50
CA LYS A 206 9.23 3.52 -5.89
C LYS A 206 10.31 3.23 -6.94
N ARG A 207 11.58 3.06 -6.54
CA ARG A 207 12.64 2.55 -7.43
C ARG A 207 12.35 1.15 -7.95
N ILE A 208 11.52 0.35 -7.25
CA ILE A 208 11.10 -0.96 -7.73
C ILE A 208 10.51 -0.89 -9.14
N LEU A 209 9.81 0.20 -9.47
CA LEU A 209 9.17 0.38 -10.78
C LEU A 209 10.16 0.34 -11.95
N TYR A 210 11.36 0.92 -11.81
CA TYR A 210 12.35 0.80 -12.88
C TYR A 210 13.28 -0.42 -12.70
N LEU A 211 13.47 -0.91 -11.47
CA LEU A 211 14.25 -2.12 -11.23
C LEU A 211 13.58 -3.35 -11.86
N LEU A 212 12.25 -3.42 -11.83
CA LEU A 212 11.50 -4.49 -12.51
C LEU A 212 11.71 -4.52 -14.03
N LYS A 213 12.15 -3.41 -14.64
CA LYS A 213 12.51 -3.31 -16.07
C LYS A 213 14.00 -3.53 -16.34
N ASP A 214 14.82 -3.72 -15.32
CA ASP A 214 16.22 -4.07 -15.48
C ASP A 214 16.36 -5.48 -16.06
N LYS A 215 17.22 -5.64 -17.09
CA LYS A 215 17.38 -6.92 -17.82
C LYS A 215 17.82 -8.08 -16.93
N HIS A 216 18.65 -7.80 -15.91
CA HIS A 216 19.07 -8.83 -14.97
C HIS A 216 17.91 -9.26 -14.08
N ILE A 217 17.14 -8.31 -13.56
CA ILE A 217 15.96 -8.60 -12.74
C ILE A 217 14.90 -9.32 -13.57
N GLN A 218 14.68 -8.92 -14.83
CA GLN A 218 13.73 -9.57 -15.72
C GLN A 218 14.10 -11.02 -16.05
N SER A 219 15.37 -11.42 -15.93
CA SER A 219 15.78 -12.81 -16.13
C SER A 219 15.13 -13.80 -15.13
N PHE A 220 14.62 -13.31 -14.01
CA PHE A 220 13.91 -14.12 -13.00
C PHE A 220 12.41 -14.27 -13.28
N PHE A 221 11.87 -13.57 -14.29
CA PHE A 221 10.44 -13.55 -14.61
C PHE A 221 10.11 -14.39 -15.84
N SER A 222 8.92 -14.99 -15.85
CA SER A 222 8.36 -15.61 -17.06
C SER A 222 8.02 -14.53 -18.10
N GLU A 223 7.90 -14.91 -19.37
CA GLU A 223 7.53 -13.98 -20.45
C GLU A 223 6.22 -13.25 -20.14
N LYS A 224 5.19 -13.96 -19.65
CA LYS A 224 3.92 -13.36 -19.25
C LYS A 224 4.07 -12.29 -18.16
N GLN A 225 5.00 -12.48 -17.21
CA GLN A 225 5.30 -11.48 -16.19
C GLN A 225 6.03 -10.27 -16.76
N LYS A 226 6.96 -10.48 -17.70
CA LYS A 226 7.67 -9.39 -18.41
C LYS A 226 6.69 -8.54 -19.20
N GLU A 227 5.80 -9.17 -19.97
CA GLU A 227 4.73 -8.49 -20.70
C GLU A 227 3.86 -7.65 -19.78
N ALA A 228 3.45 -8.20 -18.64
CA ALA A 228 2.66 -7.46 -17.64
C ALA A 228 3.44 -6.26 -17.05
N ILE A 229 4.73 -6.43 -16.76
CA ILE A 229 5.61 -5.36 -16.28
C ILE A 229 5.71 -4.23 -17.32
N ASP A 230 5.93 -4.59 -18.58
CA ASP A 230 6.08 -3.60 -19.66
C ASP A 230 4.77 -2.86 -19.94
N MET A 231 3.65 -3.56 -19.87
CA MET A 231 2.32 -2.97 -20.05
C MET A 231 1.94 -2.04 -18.90
N LEU A 232 2.19 -2.46 -17.65
CA LEU A 232 1.68 -1.76 -16.47
C LEU A 232 2.58 -0.64 -15.98
N ILE A 233 3.91 -0.79 -16.07
CA ILE A 233 4.84 0.16 -15.46
C ILE A 233 5.18 1.28 -16.45
N PRO A 234 4.87 2.55 -16.14
CA PRO A 234 5.32 3.69 -16.95
C PRO A 234 6.86 3.78 -16.96
N GLU A 235 7.41 4.44 -17.98
CA GLU A 235 8.82 4.76 -17.98
C GLU A 235 9.21 5.49 -16.70
N THR A 236 10.19 4.95 -16.00
CA THR A 236 10.61 5.43 -14.67
C THR A 236 12.13 5.31 -14.55
N PHE A 237 12.79 6.33 -13.99
CA PHE A 237 14.23 6.35 -13.78
C PHE A 237 14.65 7.29 -12.64
N SER A 238 15.89 7.21 -12.20
CA SER A 238 16.48 8.19 -11.27
C SER A 238 17.32 9.22 -12.02
N LEU A 239 17.30 10.47 -11.55
CA LEU A 239 18.18 11.52 -12.07
C LEU A 239 19.56 11.39 -11.45
N THR A 240 20.58 11.46 -12.29
CA THR A 240 21.98 11.44 -11.87
C THR A 240 22.76 12.57 -12.54
N SER A 241 23.78 13.08 -11.84
CA SER A 241 24.70 14.09 -12.38
C SER A 241 25.51 13.59 -13.59
N GLN A 242 25.56 12.27 -13.80
CA GLN A 242 26.23 11.67 -14.96
C GLN A 242 25.40 11.72 -16.26
N LYS A 243 24.10 12.06 -16.18
CA LYS A 243 23.15 12.08 -17.31
C LYS A 243 22.53 13.46 -17.50
N LEU A 244 23.34 14.49 -17.67
CA LEU A 244 22.88 15.89 -17.75
C LEU A 244 21.91 16.15 -18.90
N ASP A 245 22.01 15.44 -20.02
CA ASP A 245 21.07 15.61 -21.14
C ASP A 245 19.68 15.08 -20.79
N GLN A 246 19.60 14.00 -20.02
CA GLN A 246 18.32 13.50 -19.48
C GLN A 246 17.72 14.51 -18.47
N VAL A 247 18.54 15.16 -17.64
CA VAL A 247 18.09 16.22 -16.73
C VAL A 247 17.50 17.39 -17.52
N LYS A 248 18.19 17.86 -18.56
CA LYS A 248 17.70 18.93 -19.45
C LYS A 248 16.40 18.57 -20.13
N GLU A 249 16.29 17.34 -20.62
CA GLU A 249 15.07 16.83 -21.23
C GLU A 249 13.89 16.91 -20.26
N VAL A 250 14.07 16.42 -19.02
CA VAL A 250 13.03 16.45 -17.99
C VAL A 250 12.61 17.88 -17.64
N ILE A 251 13.55 18.82 -17.57
CA ILE A 251 13.27 20.23 -17.30
C ILE A 251 12.46 20.85 -18.44
N ASN A 252 12.89 20.64 -19.69
CA ASN A 252 12.28 21.27 -20.87
C ASN A 252 10.90 20.70 -21.22
N ASN A 253 10.68 19.41 -20.93
CA ASN A 253 9.45 18.70 -21.23
C ASN A 253 8.63 18.41 -19.97
N LYS A 254 8.54 19.37 -19.04
CA LYS A 254 7.94 19.23 -17.71
C LYS A 254 6.56 18.53 -17.71
N ASP A 255 5.73 18.83 -18.70
CA ASP A 255 4.35 18.32 -18.79
C ASP A 255 4.28 16.80 -19.01
N GLN A 256 5.39 16.20 -19.41
CA GLN A 256 5.52 14.79 -19.65
C GLN A 256 6.04 14.00 -18.43
N TYR A 257 6.36 14.68 -17.32
CA TYR A 257 7.03 14.03 -16.20
C TYR A 257 6.41 14.32 -14.85
N VAL A 258 6.62 13.38 -13.94
CA VAL A 258 6.28 13.46 -12.52
C VAL A 258 7.55 13.19 -11.72
N LEU A 259 7.86 14.05 -10.77
CA LEU A 259 8.92 13.85 -9.79
C LEU A 259 8.31 13.25 -8.52
N LYS A 260 8.88 12.15 -8.02
CA LYS A 260 8.38 11.47 -6.81
C LYS A 260 9.54 11.17 -5.84
N ARG A 261 9.35 11.40 -4.54
CA ARG A 261 10.24 10.81 -3.53
C ARG A 261 10.12 9.30 -3.56
N VAL A 262 11.24 8.61 -3.37
CA VAL A 262 11.27 7.14 -3.48
C VAL A 262 10.47 6.43 -2.38
N ILE A 263 10.40 7.01 -1.19
CA ILE A 263 9.56 6.55 -0.08
C ILE A 263 8.88 7.79 0.51
N ASP A 264 7.57 7.82 0.42
CA ASP A 264 6.72 8.81 1.06
C ASP A 264 5.26 8.36 0.97
N THR A 265 4.42 8.83 1.86
CA THR A 265 3.03 8.43 2.00
C THR A 265 2.07 9.59 1.70
N ARG A 266 0.81 9.27 1.44
CA ARG A 266 -0.29 10.24 1.30
C ARG A 266 -0.10 11.27 0.17
N GLY A 267 0.64 10.90 -0.89
CA GLY A 267 0.92 11.80 -2.02
C GLY A 267 1.84 12.97 -1.70
N ARG A 268 2.52 12.94 -0.54
CA ARG A 268 3.64 13.85 -0.26
C ARG A 268 4.80 13.53 -1.17
N GLY A 269 5.65 14.51 -1.45
CA GLY A 269 6.81 14.31 -2.32
C GLY A 269 6.49 13.95 -3.78
N VAL A 270 5.24 14.15 -4.24
CA VAL A 270 4.81 13.98 -5.64
C VAL A 270 4.58 15.36 -6.26
N ILE A 271 5.32 15.66 -7.31
CA ILE A 271 5.23 16.93 -8.06
C ILE A 271 4.92 16.58 -9.51
N LEU A 272 3.76 17.04 -9.99
CA LEU A 272 3.33 16.86 -11.37
C LEU A 272 3.86 18.04 -12.20
N GLY A 273 4.77 17.79 -13.13
CA GLY A 273 5.37 18.84 -13.93
C GLY A 273 4.34 19.62 -14.74
N LYS A 274 3.29 18.93 -15.24
CA LYS A 274 2.17 19.53 -15.98
C LYS A 274 1.46 20.66 -15.20
N PHE A 275 1.39 20.57 -13.87
CA PHE A 275 0.71 21.54 -13.01
C PHE A 275 1.68 22.41 -12.19
N CYS A 276 2.98 22.25 -12.38
CA CYS A 276 4.01 23.01 -11.69
C CYS A 276 4.49 24.19 -12.54
N PRO A 277 4.66 25.40 -12.01
CA PRO A 277 5.33 26.50 -12.71
C PRO A 277 6.75 26.10 -13.19
N ALA A 278 7.17 26.58 -14.35
CA ALA A 278 8.39 26.09 -15.02
C ALA A 278 9.66 26.36 -14.20
N ASP A 279 9.77 27.52 -13.58
CA ASP A 279 10.88 27.91 -12.72
C ASP A 279 10.95 27.02 -11.46
N LEU A 280 9.81 26.76 -10.83
CA LEU A 280 9.71 25.90 -9.67
C LEU A 280 10.00 24.43 -10.03
N TRP A 281 9.49 23.94 -11.18
CA TRP A 281 9.80 22.62 -11.70
C TRP A 281 11.31 22.43 -11.91
N SER A 282 11.96 23.38 -12.60
CA SER A 282 13.41 23.36 -12.82
C SER A 282 14.18 23.29 -11.50
N LYS A 283 13.76 24.08 -10.50
CA LYS A 283 14.35 24.05 -9.16
C LYS A 283 14.22 22.69 -8.50
N HIS A 284 13.02 22.09 -8.51
CA HIS A 284 12.78 20.77 -7.92
C HIS A 284 13.58 19.67 -8.61
N VAL A 285 13.63 19.67 -9.96
CA VAL A 285 14.39 18.69 -10.72
C VAL A 285 15.89 18.79 -10.40
N ASN A 286 16.45 20.00 -10.36
CA ASN A 286 17.86 20.19 -10.00
C ASN A 286 18.17 19.74 -8.56
N GLN A 287 17.26 19.97 -7.62
CA GLN A 287 17.38 19.50 -6.24
C GLN A 287 17.27 17.98 -6.08
N ALA A 288 16.68 17.30 -7.05
CA ALA A 288 16.47 15.85 -7.04
C ALA A 288 17.65 15.04 -7.62
N ILE A 289 18.62 15.71 -8.26
CA ILE A 289 19.79 15.04 -8.86
C ILE A 289 20.60 14.34 -7.75
N ASP A 290 20.92 13.07 -7.96
CA ASP A 290 21.64 12.20 -7.00
C ASP A 290 20.96 12.05 -5.62
N LYS A 291 19.68 12.38 -5.54
CA LYS A 291 18.86 12.35 -4.33
C LYS A 291 17.83 11.19 -4.37
N PRO A 292 17.16 10.89 -3.27
CA PRO A 292 16.16 9.82 -3.19
C PRO A 292 14.85 10.18 -3.90
N PHE A 293 14.94 10.46 -5.19
CA PHE A 293 13.82 10.76 -6.08
C PHE A 293 13.84 9.86 -7.31
N ILE A 294 12.68 9.69 -7.93
CA ILE A 294 12.50 9.14 -9.26
C ILE A 294 11.77 10.13 -10.14
N ILE A 295 12.03 10.05 -11.44
CA ILE A 295 11.19 10.62 -12.50
C ILE A 295 10.37 9.49 -13.10
N GLN A 296 9.09 9.76 -13.29
CA GLN A 296 8.17 8.87 -13.99
C GLN A 296 7.48 9.63 -15.10
N LYS A 297 7.25 8.96 -16.24
CA LYS A 297 6.45 9.54 -17.35
C LYS A 297 5.06 9.89 -16.82
N TYR A 298 4.58 11.09 -17.13
CA TYR A 298 3.22 11.50 -16.78
C TYR A 298 2.20 10.64 -17.55
N ILE A 299 1.19 10.22 -16.85
CA ILE A 299 0.09 9.42 -17.41
C ILE A 299 -1.15 10.30 -17.46
N ASP A 300 -1.65 10.49 -18.69
CA ASP A 300 -2.94 11.15 -18.89
C ASP A 300 -4.06 10.22 -18.43
N GLN A 301 -4.55 10.49 -17.22
CA GLN A 301 -5.57 9.68 -16.56
C GLN A 301 -6.94 9.91 -17.19
N SER A 302 -7.71 8.85 -17.40
CA SER A 302 -9.12 8.93 -17.74
C SER A 302 -9.88 9.61 -16.60
N LYS A 303 -10.74 10.59 -16.96
CA LYS A 303 -11.65 11.23 -15.99
C LYS A 303 -13.03 10.61 -16.10
N LYS A 304 -13.64 10.42 -14.95
CA LYS A 304 -15.03 9.95 -14.86
C LYS A 304 -15.93 11.08 -14.39
N ILE A 305 -17.16 11.07 -14.85
CA ILE A 305 -18.18 12.01 -14.39
C ILE A 305 -18.92 11.33 -13.24
N ILE A 306 -18.97 11.99 -12.10
CA ILE A 306 -19.81 11.57 -10.98
C ILE A 306 -20.92 12.60 -10.77
N ILE A 307 -22.08 12.12 -10.29
CA ILE A 307 -23.20 12.96 -9.93
C ILE A 307 -23.11 13.23 -8.43
N ASN A 308 -23.09 14.49 -8.04
CA ASN A 308 -23.17 14.90 -6.65
C ASN A 308 -24.34 15.90 -6.49
N PRO A 309 -25.47 15.47 -5.94
CA PRO A 309 -26.67 16.32 -5.82
C PRO A 309 -26.47 17.50 -4.85
N ASN A 310 -25.42 17.50 -4.04
CA ASN A 310 -25.16 18.55 -3.04
C ASN A 310 -24.29 19.69 -3.54
N VAL A 311 -23.88 19.69 -4.83
CA VAL A 311 -23.06 20.75 -5.43
C VAL A 311 -23.63 21.20 -6.76
N ASP A 312 -23.35 22.45 -7.13
CA ASP A 312 -23.67 23.01 -8.44
C ASP A 312 -22.35 23.33 -9.18
N PRO A 313 -22.11 22.78 -10.38
CA PRO A 313 -22.97 21.82 -11.09
C PRO A 313 -22.98 20.44 -10.41
N THR A 314 -24.11 19.75 -10.54
CA THR A 314 -24.28 18.39 -9.95
C THR A 314 -23.35 17.32 -10.56
N GLN A 315 -22.83 17.56 -11.75
CA GLN A 315 -21.88 16.71 -12.43
C GLN A 315 -20.45 17.20 -12.19
N ILE A 316 -19.62 16.32 -11.63
CA ILE A 316 -18.22 16.62 -11.34
C ILE A 316 -17.32 15.65 -12.11
N SER A 317 -16.32 16.19 -12.82
CA SER A 317 -15.28 15.39 -13.45
C SER A 317 -14.18 15.07 -12.44
N VAL A 318 -13.91 13.79 -12.22
CA VAL A 318 -12.93 13.31 -11.23
C VAL A 318 -11.89 12.40 -11.86
N TYR A 319 -10.69 12.44 -11.31
CA TYR A 319 -9.67 11.41 -11.51
C TYR A 319 -9.98 10.21 -10.62
N GLN A 320 -9.64 9.01 -11.09
CA GLN A 320 -9.82 7.79 -10.32
C GLN A 320 -8.53 6.98 -10.26
N SER A 321 -8.30 6.34 -9.14
CA SER A 321 -7.31 5.28 -9.00
C SER A 321 -7.93 4.07 -8.31
N LEU A 322 -7.55 2.89 -8.77
CA LEU A 322 -7.93 1.63 -8.17
C LEU A 322 -6.82 1.15 -7.25
N ALA A 323 -7.18 0.78 -6.05
CA ALA A 323 -6.33 0.07 -5.11
C ALA A 323 -6.60 -1.42 -5.29
N LEU A 324 -5.68 -2.14 -5.94
CA LEU A 324 -5.74 -3.58 -6.10
C LEU A 324 -5.03 -4.24 -4.92
N TYR A 325 -5.77 -4.97 -4.10
CA TYR A 325 -5.22 -5.73 -2.98
C TYR A 325 -4.77 -7.12 -3.43
N LEU A 326 -3.59 -7.50 -2.97
CA LEU A 326 -3.04 -8.84 -3.17
C LEU A 326 -2.77 -9.47 -1.82
N ILE A 327 -3.22 -10.70 -1.64
CA ILE A 327 -2.93 -11.52 -0.46
C ILE A 327 -2.22 -12.78 -0.94
N LYS A 328 -1.03 -13.06 -0.37
CA LYS A 328 -0.18 -14.19 -0.81
C LYS A 328 0.05 -14.21 -2.33
N GLY A 329 0.21 -13.03 -2.94
CA GLY A 329 0.44 -12.87 -4.39
C GLY A 329 -0.78 -13.07 -5.28
N LYS A 330 -1.99 -13.25 -4.70
CA LYS A 330 -3.24 -13.40 -5.45
C LYS A 330 -4.06 -12.11 -5.39
N ALA A 331 -4.58 -11.67 -6.53
CA ALA A 331 -5.53 -10.57 -6.59
C ALA A 331 -6.76 -10.92 -5.74
N SER A 332 -7.08 -10.06 -4.80
CA SER A 332 -8.09 -10.34 -3.76
C SER A 332 -9.27 -9.39 -3.82
N GLY A 333 -9.07 -8.15 -4.24
CA GLY A 333 -10.15 -7.19 -4.40
C GLY A 333 -9.69 -5.80 -4.77
N LEU A 334 -10.66 -4.95 -5.04
CA LEU A 334 -10.49 -3.60 -5.56
C LEU A 334 -11.20 -2.58 -4.67
N LEU A 335 -10.58 -1.42 -4.51
CA LEU A 335 -11.18 -0.23 -3.93
C LEU A 335 -10.92 0.95 -4.85
N CYS A 336 -11.94 1.77 -5.13
CA CYS A 336 -11.77 2.96 -5.94
C CYS A 336 -11.56 4.19 -5.05
N ARG A 337 -10.63 5.05 -5.47
CA ARG A 337 -10.44 6.40 -4.91
C ARG A 337 -10.66 7.40 -6.01
N SER A 338 -11.44 8.44 -5.75
CA SER A 338 -11.70 9.53 -6.70
C SER A 338 -11.39 10.88 -6.09
N SER A 339 -10.97 11.83 -6.92
CA SER A 339 -10.64 13.19 -6.52
C SER A 339 -10.81 14.15 -7.71
N ILE A 340 -11.10 15.40 -7.42
CA ILE A 340 -11.00 16.48 -8.42
C ILE A 340 -9.53 16.79 -8.75
N ASP A 341 -8.61 16.46 -7.85
CA ASP A 341 -7.18 16.60 -8.05
C ASP A 341 -6.59 15.35 -8.71
N PRO A 342 -5.57 15.47 -9.58
CA PRO A 342 -4.95 14.32 -10.24
C PRO A 342 -4.20 13.39 -9.28
N ILE A 343 -3.89 13.84 -8.07
CA ILE A 343 -3.37 13.00 -6.99
C ILE A 343 -4.54 12.54 -6.13
N THR A 344 -5.02 11.33 -6.40
CA THR A 344 -6.22 10.75 -5.79
C THR A 344 -5.95 10.27 -4.36
N ASN A 345 -5.75 11.19 -3.43
CA ASN A 345 -5.53 10.87 -2.03
C ASN A 345 -6.76 11.21 -1.19
N VAL A 346 -7.28 10.22 -0.43
CA VAL A 346 -8.42 10.39 0.46
C VAL A 346 -8.18 11.47 1.52
N GLY A 347 -6.95 11.55 2.05
CA GLY A 347 -6.57 12.59 3.02
C GLY A 347 -6.49 14.02 2.44
N LYS A 348 -6.61 14.19 1.11
CA LYS A 348 -6.57 15.47 0.39
C LYS A 348 -7.85 15.69 -0.43
N ARG A 349 -9.03 15.59 0.19
CA ARG A 349 -10.35 15.75 -0.45
C ARG A 349 -10.71 14.66 -1.47
N GLY A 350 -10.09 13.49 -1.39
CA GLY A 350 -10.50 12.32 -2.17
C GLY A 350 -11.69 11.62 -1.51
N ALA A 351 -12.49 10.95 -2.32
CA ALA A 351 -13.54 10.04 -1.88
C ALA A 351 -13.10 8.58 -2.06
N VAL A 352 -13.69 7.71 -1.26
CA VAL A 352 -13.56 6.25 -1.40
C VAL A 352 -14.87 5.70 -1.91
N GLN A 353 -14.80 4.80 -2.88
CA GLN A 353 -15.95 4.16 -3.50
C GLN A 353 -15.69 2.66 -3.65
N PRO A 354 -16.75 1.82 -3.62
CA PRO A 354 -16.56 0.41 -3.96
C PRO A 354 -16.19 0.27 -5.43
N ALA A 355 -15.51 -0.82 -5.76
CA ALA A 355 -15.24 -1.21 -7.13
C ALA A 355 -15.78 -2.62 -7.35
N TYR A 356 -16.61 -2.78 -8.36
CA TYR A 356 -17.22 -4.05 -8.72
C TYR A 356 -16.66 -4.55 -10.05
N ILE A 357 -16.47 -5.85 -10.16
CA ILE A 357 -16.21 -6.51 -11.43
C ILE A 357 -17.56 -7.02 -11.92
N ILE A 358 -17.97 -6.57 -13.09
CA ILE A 358 -19.28 -6.94 -13.66
C ILE A 358 -19.08 -7.69 -14.96
N SER A 359 -20.02 -8.58 -15.29
CA SER A 359 -20.18 -9.20 -16.59
C SER A 359 -21.63 -9.00 -17.08
N GLU A 360 -21.81 -9.00 -18.39
CA GLU A 360 -23.15 -9.02 -18.95
C GLU A 360 -23.84 -10.31 -18.55
N ARG A 361 -25.12 -10.22 -18.17
CA ARG A 361 -25.91 -11.42 -17.95
C ARG A 361 -26.17 -12.07 -19.34
N GLU A 362 -25.86 -13.34 -19.47
CA GLU A 362 -26.36 -14.12 -20.59
C GLU A 362 -27.88 -14.16 -20.49
N ILE A 363 -28.57 -13.62 -21.51
CA ILE A 363 -30.01 -13.58 -21.64
C ILE A 363 -30.52 -14.93 -22.11
#